data_afd2fa0696da6a0b1e3d7f5827d0aabf
#
_entry.id   afd2fa0696da6a0b1e3d7f5827d0aabf
#
_cell.length_a   1.000
_cell.length_b   1.000
_cell.length_c   1.000
_cell.angle_alpha   90.00
_cell.angle_beta   90.00
_cell.angle_gamma   90.00
#
_symmetry.space_group_name_H-M   'P 1'
#
loop_
_entity.id
_entity.type
_entity.pdbx_description
1 polymer ?
#
loop_
_entity_poly.entity_id
_entity_poly.type
_entity_poly.pdbx_seq_one_letter_code
_entity_poly.pdbx_strand_id
1 'polypeptide(L)'
;RAFGTIENIIFKYNGTINRFVGNSVLVYWGYPIHSRKDTENALHAALEIKKAIKKFNKEFLDELCAPEEEKNIFIDVKIAINTGTALIGQIGSRDVSDFTLLGDTVDIIEKIENVGIEFDKKILVTEESLKNLDKPAYTVPAGQIRIKNSDEKIKIFELKGMTA
;
A
#
# COMPACT_ATOMS: atom_id res chain seq x y z
N ARG A 1 1.62 -17.09 -8.46
CA ARG A 1 2.06 -17.37 -7.06
C ARG A 1 2.18 -16.08 -6.23
N ALA A 2 2.99 -15.09 -6.60
CA ALA A 2 3.21 -13.88 -5.81
C ALA A 2 1.92 -13.07 -5.55
N PHE A 3 1.09 -12.83 -6.56
CA PHE A 3 -0.18 -12.12 -6.40
C PHE A 3 -1.13 -12.82 -5.42
N GLY A 4 -1.30 -14.14 -5.53
CA GLY A 4 -2.14 -14.89 -4.59
C GLY A 4 -1.64 -14.80 -3.13
N THR A 5 -0.33 -14.70 -2.93
CA THR A 5 0.24 -14.47 -1.59
C THR A 5 -0.13 -13.09 -1.06
N ILE A 6 -0.05 -12.04 -1.91
CA ILE A 6 -0.43 -10.66 -1.57
C ILE A 6 -1.92 -10.61 -1.22
N GLU A 7 -2.79 -11.19 -2.05
CA GLU A 7 -4.24 -11.26 -1.82
C GLU A 7 -4.58 -11.92 -0.48
N ASN A 8 -3.98 -13.06 -0.17
CA ASN A 8 -4.19 -13.78 1.08
C ASN A 8 -3.78 -12.94 2.31
N ILE A 9 -2.67 -12.18 2.20
CA ILE A 9 -2.24 -11.29 3.27
C ILE A 9 -3.22 -10.13 3.45
N ILE A 10 -3.68 -9.51 2.35
CA ILE A 10 -4.67 -8.44 2.40
C ILE A 10 -5.93 -8.91 3.13
N PHE A 11 -6.49 -10.06 2.74
CA PHE A 11 -7.70 -10.62 3.36
C PHE A 11 -7.48 -11.04 4.81
N LYS A 12 -6.32 -11.59 5.16
CA LYS A 12 -5.93 -11.92 6.54
C LYS A 12 -6.04 -10.71 7.48
N TYR A 13 -5.71 -9.52 6.97
CA TYR A 13 -5.78 -8.27 7.72
C TYR A 13 -7.06 -7.47 7.45
N ASN A 14 -8.12 -8.10 6.96
CA ASN A 14 -9.43 -7.50 6.68
C ASN A 14 -9.39 -6.37 5.64
N GLY A 15 -8.43 -6.37 4.73
CA GLY A 15 -8.39 -5.47 3.58
C GLY A 15 -9.31 -5.95 2.47
N THR A 16 -9.78 -5.02 1.67
CA THR A 16 -10.61 -5.29 0.49
C THR A 16 -9.89 -4.79 -0.75
N ILE A 17 -9.75 -5.65 -1.75
CA ILE A 17 -9.18 -5.26 -3.04
C ILE A 17 -10.26 -4.54 -3.83
N ASN A 18 -9.99 -3.31 -4.23
CA ASN A 18 -10.89 -2.54 -5.09
C ASN A 18 -10.69 -2.90 -6.56
N ARG A 19 -9.49 -2.70 -7.06
CA ARG A 19 -9.17 -2.94 -8.47
C ARG A 19 -7.68 -3.15 -8.70
N PHE A 20 -7.36 -3.77 -9.82
CA PHE A 20 -6.02 -3.83 -10.37
C PHE A 20 -5.87 -2.74 -11.44
N VAL A 21 -4.76 -2.02 -11.40
CA VAL A 21 -4.42 -0.98 -12.38
C VAL A 21 -3.00 -1.26 -12.89
N GLY A 22 -2.89 -1.87 -14.07
CA GLY A 22 -1.59 -2.30 -14.58
C GLY A 22 -0.91 -3.32 -13.65
N ASN A 23 0.22 -2.93 -13.10
CA ASN A 23 0.98 -3.70 -12.11
C ASN A 23 0.72 -3.27 -10.66
N SER A 24 -0.22 -2.38 -10.43
CA SER A 24 -0.61 -1.90 -9.10
C SER A 24 -1.95 -2.49 -8.66
N VAL A 25 -2.16 -2.60 -7.36
CA VAL A 25 -3.42 -2.99 -6.76
C VAL A 25 -3.87 -1.92 -5.74
N LEU A 26 -5.09 -1.43 -5.91
CA LEU A 26 -5.73 -0.53 -4.96
C LEU A 26 -6.51 -1.33 -3.92
N VAL A 27 -6.18 -1.11 -2.66
CA VAL A 27 -6.76 -1.81 -1.51
C VAL A 27 -7.29 -0.79 -0.51
N TYR A 28 -8.37 -1.12 0.17
CA TYR A 28 -8.91 -0.27 1.22
C TYR A 28 -9.32 -1.07 2.46
N TRP A 29 -9.40 -0.36 3.57
CA TRP A 29 -9.93 -0.79 4.86
C TRP A 29 -11.02 0.18 5.32
N GLY A 30 -11.90 -0.27 6.20
CA GLY A 30 -12.91 0.59 6.82
C GLY A 30 -14.25 0.68 6.10
N TYR A 31 -14.51 -0.18 5.11
CA TYR A 31 -15.80 -0.29 4.45
C TYR A 31 -16.11 -1.77 4.17
N PRO A 32 -17.36 -2.25 4.35
CA PRO A 32 -18.54 -1.51 4.84
C PRO A 32 -18.52 -1.25 6.36
N ILE A 33 -17.62 -1.87 7.10
CA ILE A 33 -17.54 -1.77 8.56
C ILE A 33 -16.20 -1.15 8.92
N HIS A 34 -16.24 0.02 9.55
CA HIS A 34 -15.07 0.70 10.06
C HIS A 34 -14.61 0.11 11.40
N SER A 35 -13.31 -0.06 11.57
CA SER A 35 -12.65 -0.50 12.78
C SER A 35 -11.54 0.47 13.18
N ARG A 36 -11.34 0.67 14.49
CA ARG A 36 -10.17 1.43 14.98
C ARG A 36 -8.82 0.82 14.57
N LYS A 37 -8.82 -0.47 14.22
CA LYS A 37 -7.63 -1.21 13.79
C LYS A 37 -7.38 -1.17 12.29
N ASP A 38 -8.19 -0.49 11.50
CA ASP A 38 -8.06 -0.49 10.04
C ASP A 38 -6.67 -0.02 9.58
N THR A 39 -6.19 1.09 10.13
CA THR A 39 -4.85 1.58 9.81
C THR A 39 -3.76 0.63 10.29
N GLU A 40 -3.87 0.11 11.52
CA GLU A 40 -2.92 -0.87 12.06
C GLU A 40 -2.87 -2.14 11.19
N ASN A 41 -4.02 -2.66 10.77
CA ASN A 41 -4.13 -3.79 9.88
C ASN A 41 -3.47 -3.54 8.52
N ALA A 42 -3.68 -2.35 7.93
CA ALA A 42 -3.03 -1.96 6.69
C ALA A 42 -1.50 -1.94 6.81
N LEU A 43 -0.96 -1.41 7.91
CA LEU A 43 0.48 -1.39 8.18
C LEU A 43 1.05 -2.80 8.39
N HIS A 44 0.36 -3.65 9.14
CA HIS A 44 0.75 -5.05 9.31
C HIS A 44 0.73 -5.81 7.99
N ALA A 45 -0.31 -5.63 7.17
CA ALA A 45 -0.38 -6.22 5.83
C ALA A 45 0.81 -5.80 4.97
N ALA A 46 1.14 -4.51 4.94
CA ALA A 46 2.27 -3.98 4.17
C ALA A 46 3.62 -4.59 4.59
N LEU A 47 3.85 -4.70 5.90
CA LEU A 47 5.07 -5.30 6.43
C LEU A 47 5.15 -6.81 6.13
N GLU A 48 4.03 -7.52 6.22
CA GLU A 48 3.97 -8.95 5.90
C GLU A 48 4.14 -9.19 4.40
N ILE A 49 3.52 -8.38 3.53
CA ILE A 49 3.71 -8.43 2.07
C ILE A 49 5.19 -8.26 1.71
N LYS A 50 5.86 -7.24 2.28
CA LYS A 50 7.29 -7.03 2.05
C LYS A 50 8.13 -8.26 2.42
N LYS A 51 7.84 -8.89 3.56
CA LYS A 51 8.54 -10.11 4.01
C LYS A 51 8.25 -11.30 3.08
N ALA A 52 6.99 -11.46 2.68
CA ALA A 52 6.56 -12.55 1.81
C ALA A 52 7.18 -12.46 0.41
N ILE A 53 7.25 -11.25 -0.16
CA ILE A 53 7.90 -11.04 -1.46
C ILE A 53 9.40 -11.28 -1.37
N LYS A 54 10.06 -10.85 -0.30
CA LYS A 54 11.49 -11.16 -0.10
C LYS A 54 11.73 -12.68 -0.03
N LYS A 55 10.87 -13.42 0.68
CA LYS A 55 10.93 -14.87 0.76
C LYS A 55 10.68 -15.52 -0.60
N PHE A 56 9.63 -15.07 -1.31
CA PHE A 56 9.29 -15.53 -2.66
C PHE A 56 10.47 -15.36 -3.63
N ASN A 57 11.09 -14.18 -3.66
CA ASN A 57 12.25 -13.92 -4.52
C ASN A 57 13.40 -14.88 -4.23
N LYS A 58 13.68 -15.15 -2.96
CA LYS A 58 14.73 -16.12 -2.57
C LYS A 58 14.41 -17.53 -3.06
N GLU A 59 13.20 -18.03 -2.78
CA GLU A 59 12.76 -19.37 -3.20
C GLU A 59 12.74 -19.51 -4.72
N PHE A 60 12.30 -18.48 -5.45
CA PHE A 60 12.26 -18.46 -6.90
C PHE A 60 13.67 -18.54 -7.53
N LEU A 61 14.64 -17.80 -6.97
CA LEU A 61 16.02 -17.84 -7.43
C LEU A 61 16.70 -19.19 -7.11
N ASP A 62 16.37 -19.79 -5.97
CA ASP A 62 16.86 -21.11 -5.59
C ASP A 62 16.29 -22.21 -6.54
N GLU A 63 14.98 -22.11 -6.89
CA GLU A 63 14.34 -23.05 -7.82
C GLU A 63 14.90 -22.96 -9.26
N LEU A 64 15.27 -21.76 -9.72
CA LEU A 64 15.80 -21.57 -11.08
C LEU A 64 17.25 -22.04 -11.24
N CYS A 65 17.97 -22.36 -10.14
CA CYS A 65 19.44 -22.61 -10.18
C CYS A 65 20.16 -21.52 -11.00
N ALA A 66 19.66 -20.26 -10.93
CA ALA A 66 20.07 -19.20 -11.83
C ALA A 66 21.52 -18.81 -11.62
N PRO A 67 22.31 -18.65 -12.72
CA PRO A 67 23.64 -18.06 -12.65
C PRO A 67 23.59 -16.67 -11.99
N GLU A 68 24.70 -16.24 -11.41
CA GLU A 68 24.75 -14.94 -10.71
C GLU A 68 24.31 -13.74 -11.55
N GLU A 69 24.47 -13.85 -12.88
CA GLU A 69 24.09 -12.83 -13.86
C GLU A 69 22.56 -12.67 -14.03
N GLU A 70 21.77 -13.71 -13.71
CA GLU A 70 20.30 -13.69 -13.79
C GLU A 70 19.61 -13.37 -12.46
N LYS A 71 20.35 -13.18 -11.38
CA LYS A 71 19.80 -12.81 -10.04
C LYS A 71 19.10 -11.45 -10.00
N ASN A 72 19.02 -10.75 -11.14
CA ASN A 72 18.30 -9.48 -11.25
C ASN A 72 16.79 -9.62 -11.54
N ILE A 73 16.29 -10.83 -11.74
CA ILE A 73 14.86 -11.08 -11.92
C ILE A 73 14.21 -11.25 -10.56
N PHE A 74 13.73 -10.18 -9.98
CA PHE A 74 12.98 -10.23 -8.72
C PHE A 74 11.78 -9.29 -8.76
N ILE A 75 10.77 -9.66 -7.99
CA ILE A 75 9.61 -8.79 -7.78
C ILE A 75 9.99 -7.75 -6.73
N ASP A 76 9.83 -6.49 -7.08
CA ASP A 76 9.93 -5.39 -6.12
C ASP A 76 8.55 -4.77 -5.90
N VAL A 77 8.17 -4.60 -4.62
CA VAL A 77 6.86 -4.06 -4.25
C VAL A 77 7.06 -2.74 -3.52
N LYS A 78 6.42 -1.70 -4.04
CA LYS A 78 6.28 -0.40 -3.39
C LYS A 78 4.86 -0.29 -2.83
N ILE A 79 4.73 0.18 -1.61
CA ILE A 79 3.45 0.29 -0.92
C ILE A 79 3.27 1.72 -0.43
N ALA A 80 2.13 2.33 -0.77
CA ALA A 80 1.72 3.64 -0.30
C ALA A 80 0.47 3.48 0.58
N ILE A 81 0.46 4.12 1.75
CA ILE A 81 -0.65 4.07 2.69
C ILE A 81 -1.06 5.49 3.06
N ASN A 82 -2.34 5.78 2.89
CA ASN A 82 -2.96 7.03 3.30
C ASN A 82 -4.29 6.77 3.98
N THR A 83 -4.64 7.58 4.97
CA THR A 83 -5.91 7.55 5.67
C THR A 83 -6.63 8.87 5.46
N GLY A 84 -7.91 8.82 5.14
CA GLY A 84 -8.73 9.99 4.91
C GLY A 84 -10.12 9.62 4.41
N THR A 85 -10.93 10.64 4.14
CA THR A 85 -12.27 10.47 3.60
C THR A 85 -12.20 10.12 2.12
N ALA A 86 -12.96 9.10 1.71
CA ALA A 86 -13.14 8.72 0.32
C ALA A 86 -14.62 8.43 0.05
N LEU A 87 -15.06 8.68 -1.16
CA LEU A 87 -16.33 8.21 -1.66
C LEU A 87 -16.15 6.80 -2.20
N ILE A 88 -17.00 5.88 -1.77
CA ILE A 88 -17.02 4.51 -2.26
C ILE A 88 -18.40 4.20 -2.80
N GLY A 89 -18.49 3.66 -3.99
CA GLY A 89 -19.77 3.33 -4.60
C GLY A 89 -19.67 2.92 -6.04
N GLN A 90 -20.84 2.65 -6.60
CA GLN A 90 -20.99 2.28 -7.98
C GLN A 90 -21.11 3.54 -8.84
N ILE A 91 -20.22 3.69 -9.79
CA ILE A 91 -20.19 4.83 -10.74
C ILE A 91 -20.35 4.31 -12.16
N GLY A 92 -21.25 4.92 -12.89
CA GLY A 92 -21.53 4.55 -14.28
C GLY A 92 -22.98 4.71 -14.68
N SER A 93 -23.32 4.17 -15.84
CA SER A 93 -24.70 4.09 -16.36
C SER A 93 -25.39 2.80 -15.90
N ARG A 94 -26.66 2.63 -16.32
CA ARG A 94 -27.41 1.38 -16.05
C ARG A 94 -26.74 0.13 -16.64
N ASP A 95 -26.06 0.29 -17.77
CA ASP A 95 -25.51 -0.84 -18.53
C ASP A 95 -24.01 -1.06 -18.27
N VAL A 96 -23.31 -0.02 -17.79
CA VAL A 96 -21.87 -0.09 -17.49
C VAL A 96 -21.61 0.67 -16.20
N SER A 97 -21.30 -0.06 -15.14
CA SER A 97 -20.98 0.56 -13.85
C SER A 97 -19.80 -0.15 -13.21
N ASP A 98 -18.97 0.61 -12.53
CA ASP A 98 -17.81 0.13 -11.80
C ASP A 98 -17.90 0.55 -10.33
N PHE A 99 -17.53 -0.35 -9.43
CA PHE A 99 -17.47 -0.07 -8.00
C PHE A 99 -16.10 0.50 -7.68
N THR A 100 -16.04 1.76 -7.32
CA THR A 100 -14.77 2.47 -7.22
C THR A 100 -14.67 3.37 -5.99
N LEU A 101 -13.44 3.75 -5.69
CA LEU A 101 -13.07 4.74 -4.69
C LEU A 101 -12.68 6.04 -5.39
N LEU A 102 -13.21 7.17 -4.89
CA LEU A 102 -12.90 8.51 -5.38
C LEU A 102 -12.60 9.46 -4.23
N GLY A 103 -11.78 10.46 -4.51
CA GLY A 103 -11.48 11.58 -3.63
C GLY A 103 -9.99 11.83 -3.46
N ASP A 104 -9.66 12.97 -2.85
CA ASP A 104 -8.28 13.42 -2.64
C ASP A 104 -7.43 12.36 -1.90
N THR A 105 -8.07 11.55 -1.03
CA THR A 105 -7.41 10.45 -0.32
C THR A 105 -6.77 9.43 -1.27
N VAL A 106 -7.42 9.16 -2.41
CA VAL A 106 -6.93 8.24 -3.44
C VAL A 106 -5.84 8.92 -4.28
N ASP A 107 -6.04 10.18 -4.67
CA ASP A 107 -5.07 10.95 -5.46
C ASP A 107 -3.74 11.13 -4.71
N ILE A 108 -3.79 11.23 -3.39
CA ILE A 108 -2.62 11.28 -2.53
C ILE A 108 -1.79 9.99 -2.62
N ILE A 109 -2.44 8.83 -2.68
CA ILE A 109 -1.76 7.53 -2.79
C ILE A 109 -0.89 7.46 -4.04
N GLU A 110 -1.41 7.87 -5.20
CA GLU A 110 -0.65 7.88 -6.45
C GLU A 110 0.61 8.75 -6.36
N LYS A 111 0.51 9.90 -5.69
CA LYS A 111 1.68 10.78 -5.47
C LYS A 111 2.70 10.14 -4.54
N ILE A 112 2.26 9.46 -3.48
CA ILE A 112 3.15 8.77 -2.55
C ILE A 112 3.84 7.59 -3.25
N GLU A 113 3.12 6.86 -4.08
CA GLU A 113 3.66 5.75 -4.88
C GLU A 113 4.81 6.25 -5.78
N ASN A 114 4.61 7.36 -6.50
CA ASN A 114 5.64 7.98 -7.33
C ASN A 114 6.89 8.35 -6.54
N VAL A 115 6.73 8.93 -5.34
CA VAL A 115 7.86 9.21 -4.44
C VAL A 115 8.56 7.91 -4.01
N GLY A 116 7.80 6.87 -3.72
CA GLY A 116 8.34 5.55 -3.38
C GLY A 116 9.21 4.97 -4.50
N ILE A 117 8.77 5.12 -5.74
CA ILE A 117 9.50 4.66 -6.92
C ILE A 117 10.77 5.49 -7.12
N GLU A 118 10.66 6.82 -7.10
CA GLU A 118 11.77 7.75 -7.36
C GLU A 118 12.91 7.60 -6.33
N PHE A 119 12.57 7.46 -5.04
CA PHE A 119 13.55 7.39 -3.95
C PHE A 119 13.82 5.98 -3.42
N ASP A 120 13.38 4.95 -4.15
CA ASP A 120 13.53 3.54 -3.76
C ASP A 120 13.04 3.22 -2.34
N LYS A 121 11.93 3.85 -1.92
CA LYS A 121 11.29 3.57 -0.64
C LYS A 121 10.26 2.45 -0.78
N LYS A 122 10.25 1.52 0.16
CA LYS A 122 9.43 0.30 0.04
C LYS A 122 8.00 0.48 0.58
N ILE A 123 7.85 1.10 1.73
CA ILE A 123 6.54 1.33 2.36
C ILE A 123 6.49 2.78 2.83
N LEU A 124 5.65 3.59 2.21
CA LEU A 124 5.44 4.99 2.56
C LEU A 124 4.05 5.18 3.19
N VAL A 125 4.01 5.99 4.26
CA VAL A 125 2.81 6.23 5.06
C VAL A 125 2.69 7.73 5.32
N THR A 126 1.47 8.27 5.25
CA THR A 126 1.22 9.67 5.62
C THR A 126 1.21 9.88 7.13
N GLU A 127 1.51 11.12 7.55
CA GLU A 127 1.37 11.54 8.95
C GLU A 127 -0.04 11.27 9.49
N GLU A 128 -1.08 11.48 8.67
CA GLU A 128 -2.47 11.25 9.06
C GLU A 128 -2.75 9.78 9.39
N SER A 129 -2.20 8.86 8.60
CA SER A 129 -2.30 7.43 8.93
C SER A 129 -1.63 7.10 10.25
N LEU A 130 -0.48 7.70 10.54
CA LEU A 130 0.25 7.43 11.79
C LEU A 130 -0.47 7.97 13.03
N LYS A 131 -1.23 9.07 12.92
CA LYS A 131 -2.04 9.63 14.03
C LYS A 131 -3.18 8.71 14.47
N ASN A 132 -3.65 7.83 13.58
CA ASN A 132 -4.74 6.90 13.85
C ASN A 132 -4.29 5.56 14.49
N LEU A 133 -3.02 5.46 14.91
CA LEU A 133 -2.49 4.27 15.56
C LEU A 133 -2.64 4.37 17.09
N ASP A 134 -3.04 3.28 17.72
CA ASP A 134 -3.07 3.16 19.17
C ASP A 134 -1.64 3.11 19.75
N LYS A 135 -0.70 2.51 19.02
CA LYS A 135 0.73 2.43 19.36
C LYS A 135 1.59 3.01 18.25
N PRO A 136 2.68 3.70 18.58
CA PRO A 136 3.56 4.27 17.57
C PRO A 136 4.21 3.19 16.71
N ALA A 137 4.42 3.50 15.43
CA ALA A 137 5.20 2.67 14.51
C ALA A 137 6.65 3.16 14.42
N TYR A 138 7.57 2.27 14.07
CA TYR A 138 8.94 2.66 13.73
C TYR A 138 8.97 3.23 12.32
N THR A 139 9.23 4.53 12.21
CA THR A 139 9.22 5.25 10.95
C THR A 139 10.44 6.16 10.80
N VAL A 140 10.78 6.48 9.56
CA VAL A 140 11.83 7.44 9.21
C VAL A 140 11.21 8.50 8.30
N PRO A 141 11.43 9.81 8.54
CA PRO A 141 10.95 10.85 7.63
C PRO A 141 11.41 10.58 6.19
N ALA A 142 10.47 10.67 5.24
CA ALA A 142 10.74 10.41 3.83
C ALA A 142 10.51 11.64 2.93
N GLY A 143 9.95 12.73 3.49
CA GLY A 143 9.74 13.97 2.78
C GLY A 143 8.33 14.52 2.94
N GLN A 144 7.93 15.34 1.98
CA GLN A 144 6.61 15.97 1.93
C GLN A 144 6.10 15.98 0.50
N ILE A 145 4.80 15.79 0.33
CA ILE A 145 4.09 15.98 -0.93
C ILE A 145 3.13 17.16 -0.83
N ARG A 146 2.87 17.82 -1.96
CA ARG A 146 1.86 18.89 -2.05
C ARG A 146 0.54 18.33 -2.58
N ILE A 147 -0.56 18.76 -1.97
CA ILE A 147 -1.89 18.51 -2.52
C ILE A 147 -2.11 19.41 -3.73
N LYS A 148 -2.69 18.86 -4.79
CA LYS A 148 -3.02 19.62 -6.00
C LYS A 148 -4.04 20.71 -5.66
N ASN A 149 -3.78 21.94 -6.10
CA ASN A 149 -4.63 23.12 -5.85
C ASN A 149 -4.74 23.56 -4.37
N SER A 150 -3.77 23.17 -3.53
CA SER A 150 -3.66 23.60 -2.13
C SER A 150 -2.20 23.88 -1.80
N ASP A 151 -1.97 24.83 -0.88
CA ASP A 151 -0.63 25.05 -0.29
C ASP A 151 -0.30 24.04 0.80
N GLU A 152 -1.22 23.13 1.09
CA GLU A 152 -1.07 22.12 2.11
C GLU A 152 -0.01 21.08 1.70
N LYS A 153 0.87 20.81 2.66
CA LYS A 153 1.93 19.80 2.53
C LYS A 153 1.63 18.63 3.46
N ILE A 154 1.66 17.44 2.91
CA ILE A 154 1.51 16.20 3.65
C ILE A 154 2.89 15.63 3.90
N LYS A 155 3.22 15.41 5.16
CA LYS A 155 4.45 14.70 5.54
C LYS A 155 4.27 13.21 5.32
N ILE A 156 5.30 12.60 4.76
CA ILE A 156 5.39 11.16 4.51
C ILE A 156 6.57 10.55 5.25
N PHE A 157 6.39 9.31 5.67
CA PHE A 157 7.34 8.55 6.45
C PHE A 157 7.52 7.17 5.82
N GLU A 158 8.74 6.66 5.88
CA GLU A 158 9.00 5.27 5.52
C GLU A 158 8.75 4.37 6.74
N LEU A 159 7.86 3.39 6.60
CA LEU A 159 7.56 2.41 7.64
C LEU A 159 8.67 1.36 7.73
N LYS A 160 9.23 1.19 8.90
CA LYS A 160 10.27 0.19 9.20
C LYS A 160 9.76 -0.99 10.01
N GLY A 161 8.74 -0.78 10.85
CA GLY A 161 8.13 -1.80 11.69
C GLY A 161 7.02 -1.27 12.58
N MET A 162 6.39 -2.17 13.31
CA MET A 162 5.42 -1.84 14.36
C MET A 162 6.04 -2.11 15.73
N THR A 163 5.64 -1.32 16.72
CA THR A 163 5.97 -1.62 18.13
C THR A 163 5.16 -2.82 18.60
N ALA A 164 5.75 -3.64 19.44
CA ALA A 164 5.10 -4.80 20.03
C ALA A 164 3.95 -4.41 20.99
#